data_ebc9c8e1a7fd235352b0d7bf1afea86d
#
_entry.id   ebc9c8e1a7fd235352b0d7bf1afea86d
#
_cell.length_a   1.000
_cell.length_b   1.000
_cell.length_c   1.000
_cell.angle_alpha   90.00
_cell.angle_beta   90.00
_cell.angle_gamma   90.00
#
_symmetry.space_group_name_H-M   'P 1'
#
loop_
_entity.id
_entity.type
_entity.pdbx_description
1 polymer ?
#
loop_
_entity_poly.entity_id
_entity_poly.type
_entity_poly.pdbx_seq_one_letter_code
_entity_poly.pdbx_strand_id
1 'polypeptide(L)'
;MKAFFATARMCVRNQNDFGLLNTLGEYLLRLITLAAQWMIWRAILPDGAEIDGMTRQGMLVYVTVSSALAPLLDVRTPASSWLHDGTMLGLFQRPRSVFAQLAAHTAGGWTIPLLCYGLPLLLTASLLGFPPVPVSPWFWPSLLLCISQGFAVDYLFACLLIRMNNLEWTVHSIRNALTALLTGGLIPFAALPWGLGAMLELSPLGTLAGAPLALMSGLGDPVRLGGAQLFWNATLWPLALWAFRASRERMVSYGG
;
A
#
# COMPACT_ATOMS: atom_id res chain seq x y z
N MET A 1 -17.41 -8.73 -15.13
CA MET A 1 -17.23 -9.26 -13.77
C MET A 1 -16.66 -10.68 -13.73
N LYS A 2 -17.27 -11.69 -14.40
CA LYS A 2 -16.79 -13.10 -14.35
C LYS A 2 -15.29 -13.28 -14.66
N ALA A 3 -14.75 -12.60 -15.68
CA ALA A 3 -13.34 -12.71 -16.04
C ALA A 3 -12.40 -12.05 -15.01
N PHE A 4 -12.81 -10.97 -14.32
CA PHE A 4 -12.04 -10.37 -13.23
C PHE A 4 -11.85 -11.36 -12.09
N PHE A 5 -12.94 -11.98 -11.62
CA PHE A 5 -12.88 -12.99 -10.56
C PHE A 5 -12.12 -14.25 -10.98
N ALA A 6 -12.22 -14.66 -12.25
CA ALA A 6 -11.46 -15.79 -12.78
C ALA A 6 -9.94 -15.51 -12.75
N THR A 7 -9.51 -14.30 -13.16
CA THR A 7 -8.10 -13.89 -13.11
C THR A 7 -7.60 -13.80 -11.66
N ALA A 8 -8.36 -13.19 -10.75
CA ALA A 8 -8.00 -13.11 -9.34
C ALA A 8 -7.87 -14.51 -8.72
N ARG A 9 -8.81 -15.42 -8.99
CA ARG A 9 -8.76 -16.81 -8.52
C ARG A 9 -7.54 -17.58 -9.05
N MET A 10 -7.19 -17.36 -10.33
CA MET A 10 -6.00 -17.96 -10.93
C MET A 10 -4.73 -17.44 -10.24
N CYS A 11 -4.67 -16.16 -9.93
CA CYS A 11 -3.55 -15.57 -9.21
C CYS A 11 -3.36 -16.19 -7.82
N VAL A 12 -4.45 -16.35 -7.04
CA VAL A 12 -4.41 -17.04 -5.74
C VAL A 12 -3.85 -18.46 -5.88
N ARG A 13 -4.25 -19.17 -6.94
CA ARG A 13 -3.80 -20.54 -7.18
C ARG A 13 -2.31 -20.61 -7.51
N ASN A 14 -1.82 -19.68 -8.34
CA ASN A 14 -0.41 -19.61 -8.72
C ASN A 14 0.50 -19.14 -7.57
N GLN A 15 0.00 -18.35 -6.62
CA GLN A 15 0.79 -17.95 -5.45
C GLN A 15 1.21 -19.15 -4.58
N ASN A 16 0.43 -20.22 -4.54
CA ASN A 16 0.79 -21.44 -3.81
C ASN A 16 1.98 -22.18 -4.45
N ASP A 17 2.26 -21.95 -5.74
CA ASP A 17 3.33 -22.62 -6.47
C ASP A 17 4.73 -22.03 -6.14
N PHE A 18 4.80 -20.83 -5.55
CA PHE A 18 6.07 -20.19 -5.12
C PHE A 18 6.72 -20.81 -3.87
N GLY A 19 6.12 -21.86 -3.32
CA GLY A 19 6.65 -22.61 -2.20
C GLY A 19 6.30 -22.01 -0.83
N LEU A 20 5.77 -22.87 0.04
CA LEU A 20 5.38 -22.54 1.40
C LEU A 20 6.50 -21.87 2.21
N LEU A 21 7.76 -22.30 1.99
CA LEU A 21 8.94 -21.76 2.69
C LEU A 21 9.20 -20.29 2.38
N ASN A 22 9.04 -19.86 1.14
CA ASN A 22 9.23 -18.45 0.76
C ASN A 22 8.17 -17.57 1.42
N THR A 23 6.91 -17.99 1.36
CA THR A 23 5.78 -17.28 1.99
C THR A 23 5.95 -17.19 3.51
N LEU A 24 6.36 -18.27 4.16
CA LEU A 24 6.63 -18.28 5.60
C LEU A 24 7.81 -17.36 5.95
N GLY A 25 8.87 -17.36 5.14
CA GLY A 25 10.02 -16.46 5.32
C GLY A 25 9.62 -14.98 5.26
N GLU A 26 8.81 -14.59 4.28
CA GLU A 26 8.30 -13.22 4.18
C GLU A 26 7.45 -12.82 5.39
N TYR A 27 6.57 -13.70 5.87
CA TYR A 27 5.73 -13.39 7.03
C TYR A 27 6.53 -13.34 8.32
N LEU A 28 7.55 -14.18 8.47
CA LEU A 28 8.47 -14.12 9.60
C LEU A 28 9.21 -12.79 9.64
N LEU A 29 9.74 -12.32 8.50
CA LEU A 29 10.40 -11.01 8.40
C LEU A 29 9.45 -9.85 8.75
N ARG A 30 8.19 -9.90 8.31
CA ARG A 30 7.17 -8.90 8.68
C ARG A 30 6.87 -8.92 10.17
N LEU A 31 6.77 -10.09 10.80
CA LEU A 31 6.57 -10.22 12.25
C LEU A 31 7.77 -9.69 13.04
N ILE A 32 9.00 -9.96 12.60
CA ILE A 32 10.23 -9.42 13.22
C ILE A 32 10.22 -7.89 13.13
N THR A 33 9.89 -7.34 11.96
CA THR A 33 9.79 -5.87 11.77
C THR A 33 8.73 -5.26 12.68
N LEU A 34 7.56 -5.88 12.78
CA LEU A 34 6.48 -5.43 13.67
C LEU A 34 6.89 -5.51 15.14
N ALA A 35 7.54 -6.60 15.55
CA ALA A 35 8.05 -6.76 16.91
C ALA A 35 9.08 -5.67 17.25
N ALA A 36 9.99 -5.37 16.32
CA ALA A 36 10.95 -4.28 16.48
C ALA A 36 10.24 -2.92 16.62
N GLN A 37 9.22 -2.64 15.80
CA GLN A 37 8.41 -1.42 15.94
C GLN A 37 7.70 -1.36 17.29
N TRP A 38 7.12 -2.46 17.77
CA TRP A 38 6.50 -2.51 19.09
C TRP A 38 7.51 -2.22 20.22
N MET A 39 8.72 -2.78 20.13
CA MET A 39 9.77 -2.52 21.12
C MET A 39 10.21 -1.05 21.11
N ILE A 40 10.40 -0.48 19.91
CA ILE A 40 10.76 0.94 19.75
C ILE A 40 9.69 1.85 20.36
N TRP A 41 8.42 1.66 20.01
CA TRP A 41 7.34 2.50 20.50
C TRP A 41 7.08 2.33 21.99
N ARG A 42 7.29 1.15 22.55
CA ARG A 42 7.25 0.92 24.01
C ARG A 42 8.38 1.63 24.74
N ALA A 43 9.55 1.75 24.11
CA ALA A 43 10.70 2.46 24.69
C ALA A 43 10.54 3.99 24.61
N ILE A 44 9.99 4.50 23.49
CA ILE A 44 9.80 5.94 23.28
C ILE A 44 8.60 6.48 24.07
N LEU A 45 7.52 5.71 24.19
CA LEU A 45 6.28 6.09 24.88
C LEU A 45 6.13 5.26 26.16
N PRO A 46 6.64 5.73 27.31
CA PRO A 46 6.37 5.12 28.60
C PRO A 46 4.87 5.19 28.95
N ASP A 47 4.44 4.44 29.97
CA ASP A 47 3.04 4.42 30.40
C ASP A 47 2.57 5.83 30.80
N GLY A 48 1.45 6.25 30.19
CA GLY A 48 0.86 7.56 30.41
C GLY A 48 1.42 8.71 29.56
N ALA A 49 2.44 8.46 28.72
CA ALA A 49 2.91 9.45 27.76
C ALA A 49 2.05 9.43 26.49
N GLU A 50 1.85 10.63 25.92
CA GLU A 50 1.15 10.85 24.67
C GLU A 50 2.02 11.70 23.74
N ILE A 51 1.96 11.41 22.45
CA ILE A 51 2.54 12.23 21.39
C ILE A 51 1.40 12.68 20.48
N ASP A 52 1.12 13.97 20.47
CA ASP A 52 0.08 14.62 19.67
C ASP A 52 -1.29 13.90 19.76
N GLY A 53 -1.71 13.58 21.01
CA GLY A 53 -2.96 12.87 21.30
C GLY A 53 -2.94 11.37 21.07
N MET A 54 -1.82 10.79 20.63
CA MET A 54 -1.67 9.35 20.42
C MET A 54 -1.03 8.70 21.65
N THR A 55 -1.77 7.85 22.32
CA THR A 55 -1.30 7.04 23.46
C THR A 55 -0.39 5.91 22.96
N ARG A 56 0.41 5.32 23.86
CA ARG A 56 1.21 4.13 23.55
C ARG A 56 0.37 3.01 22.95
N GLN A 57 -0.82 2.75 23.53
CA GLN A 57 -1.73 1.71 23.01
C GLN A 57 -2.21 2.06 21.60
N GLY A 58 -2.61 3.30 21.33
CA GLY A 58 -2.98 3.78 20.00
C GLY A 58 -1.87 3.59 18.98
N MET A 59 -0.60 3.85 19.37
CA MET A 59 0.57 3.66 18.54
C MET A 59 0.78 2.17 18.18
N LEU A 60 0.66 1.26 19.15
CA LEU A 60 0.78 -0.17 18.90
C LEU A 60 -0.33 -0.70 17.99
N VAL A 61 -1.56 -0.21 18.16
CA VAL A 61 -2.68 -0.52 17.24
C VAL A 61 -2.39 0.01 15.84
N TYR A 62 -1.93 1.25 15.72
CA TYR A 62 -1.59 1.89 14.45
C TYR A 62 -0.58 1.06 13.64
N VAL A 63 0.56 0.72 14.22
CA VAL A 63 1.60 -0.05 13.50
C VAL A 63 1.15 -1.48 13.20
N THR A 64 0.32 -2.07 14.08
CA THR A 64 -0.23 -3.41 13.86
C THR A 64 -1.18 -3.43 12.66
N VAL A 65 -2.10 -2.45 12.58
CA VAL A 65 -3.03 -2.34 11.45
C VAL A 65 -2.30 -1.95 10.18
N SER A 66 -1.32 -1.04 10.25
CA SER A 66 -0.46 -0.72 9.12
C SER A 66 0.21 -1.98 8.57
N SER A 67 0.78 -2.83 9.42
CA SER A 67 1.41 -4.09 9.02
C SER A 67 0.39 -5.10 8.45
N ALA A 68 -0.76 -5.26 9.09
CA ALA A 68 -1.79 -6.20 8.66
C ALA A 68 -2.42 -5.83 7.31
N LEU A 69 -2.64 -4.54 7.07
CA LEU A 69 -3.24 -4.01 5.85
C LEU A 69 -2.20 -3.51 4.83
N ALA A 70 -0.91 -3.77 5.05
CA ALA A 70 0.16 -3.30 4.18
C ALA A 70 -0.09 -3.52 2.66
N PRO A 71 -0.65 -4.66 2.20
CA PRO A 71 -0.95 -4.86 0.78
C PRO A 71 -1.98 -3.89 0.21
N LEU A 72 -2.88 -3.36 1.05
CA LEU A 72 -3.91 -2.39 0.66
C LEU A 72 -3.41 -0.95 0.78
N LEU A 73 -2.52 -0.68 1.74
CA LEU A 73 -1.96 0.64 2.00
C LEU A 73 -0.78 1.00 1.08
N ASP A 74 -0.04 0.00 0.60
CA ASP A 74 1.02 0.14 -0.42
C ASP A 74 0.71 -0.80 -1.59
N VAL A 75 -0.18 -0.34 -2.47
CA VAL A 75 -0.63 -1.11 -3.64
C VAL A 75 0.54 -1.32 -4.60
N ARG A 76 0.89 -2.56 -4.87
CA ARG A 76 1.92 -2.96 -5.84
C ARG A 76 1.32 -3.88 -6.88
N THR A 77 1.34 -3.42 -8.12
CA THR A 77 0.95 -4.27 -9.25
C THR A 77 2.18 -4.97 -9.83
N PRO A 78 2.01 -6.06 -10.54
CA PRO A 78 3.13 -6.70 -11.25
C PRO A 78 3.56 -5.92 -12.51
N ALA A 79 3.08 -4.69 -12.72
CA ALA A 79 3.35 -3.93 -13.94
C ALA A 79 4.84 -3.74 -14.20
N SER A 80 5.63 -3.44 -13.16
CA SER A 80 7.07 -3.22 -13.30
C SER A 80 7.82 -4.49 -13.72
N SER A 81 7.57 -5.63 -13.05
CA SER A 81 8.20 -6.92 -13.40
C SER A 81 7.74 -7.41 -14.77
N TRP A 82 6.45 -7.29 -15.08
CA TRP A 82 5.91 -7.71 -16.37
C TRP A 82 6.37 -6.84 -17.55
N LEU A 83 6.76 -5.60 -17.29
CA LEU A 83 7.45 -4.76 -18.27
C LEU A 83 8.89 -5.24 -18.48
N HIS A 84 9.57 -5.64 -17.41
CA HIS A 84 10.94 -6.11 -17.48
C HIS A 84 11.07 -7.46 -18.21
N ASP A 85 10.16 -8.39 -17.97
CA ASP A 85 10.17 -9.75 -18.55
C ASP A 85 9.36 -9.89 -19.85
N GLY A 86 8.77 -8.80 -20.36
CA GLY A 86 7.98 -8.79 -21.58
C GLY A 86 6.54 -9.35 -21.45
N THR A 87 6.14 -9.85 -20.29
CA THR A 87 4.78 -10.41 -20.06
C THR A 87 3.67 -9.39 -20.35
N MET A 88 4.00 -8.09 -20.19
CA MET A 88 3.06 -6.98 -20.46
C MET A 88 2.52 -7.00 -21.89
N LEU A 89 3.29 -7.47 -22.90
CA LEU A 89 2.86 -7.57 -24.28
C LEU A 89 1.61 -8.44 -24.43
N GLY A 90 1.54 -9.55 -23.69
CA GLY A 90 0.39 -10.44 -23.71
C GLY A 90 -0.91 -9.79 -23.20
N LEU A 91 -0.82 -8.74 -22.37
CA LEU A 91 -2.00 -8.01 -21.89
C LEU A 91 -2.60 -7.10 -22.97
N PHE A 92 -1.77 -6.54 -23.86
CA PHE A 92 -2.23 -5.69 -24.96
C PHE A 92 -2.99 -6.48 -26.03
N GLN A 93 -2.75 -7.79 -26.15
CA GLN A 93 -3.42 -8.67 -27.10
C GLN A 93 -4.81 -9.09 -26.63
N ARG A 94 -5.16 -8.88 -25.37
CA ARG A 94 -6.44 -9.30 -24.81
C ARG A 94 -7.49 -8.20 -24.97
N PRO A 95 -8.79 -8.54 -25.15
CA PRO A 95 -9.86 -7.57 -25.40
C PRO A 95 -10.30 -6.79 -24.17
N ARG A 96 -9.45 -6.71 -23.13
CA ARG A 96 -9.70 -5.99 -21.89
C ARG A 96 -8.62 -4.95 -21.63
N SER A 97 -8.99 -3.86 -20.93
CA SER A 97 -8.01 -2.84 -20.58
C SER A 97 -6.90 -3.45 -19.71
N VAL A 98 -5.66 -3.05 -19.96
CA VAL A 98 -4.48 -3.48 -19.20
C VAL A 98 -4.66 -3.18 -17.72
N PHE A 99 -5.21 -2.00 -17.38
CA PHE A 99 -5.49 -1.61 -15.99
C PHE A 99 -6.42 -2.59 -15.27
N ALA A 100 -7.51 -3.03 -15.92
CA ALA A 100 -8.45 -3.99 -15.33
C ALA A 100 -7.80 -5.37 -15.12
N GLN A 101 -6.89 -5.78 -16.00
CA GLN A 101 -6.14 -7.04 -15.86
C GLN A 101 -5.13 -6.94 -14.70
N LEU A 102 -4.37 -5.86 -14.61
CA LEU A 102 -3.44 -5.60 -13.50
C LEU A 102 -4.19 -5.52 -12.17
N ALA A 103 -5.30 -4.78 -12.11
CA ALA A 103 -6.11 -4.67 -10.89
C ALA A 103 -6.67 -6.04 -10.44
N ALA A 104 -7.12 -6.88 -11.38
CA ALA A 104 -7.62 -8.22 -11.07
C ALA A 104 -6.50 -9.13 -10.52
N HIS A 105 -5.30 -9.03 -11.10
CA HIS A 105 -4.14 -9.79 -10.65
C HIS A 105 -3.70 -9.34 -9.25
N THR A 106 -3.60 -8.03 -9.04
CA THR A 106 -3.23 -7.45 -7.75
C THR A 106 -4.22 -7.80 -6.65
N ALA A 107 -5.54 -7.69 -6.93
CA ALA A 107 -6.58 -8.08 -5.98
C ALA A 107 -6.52 -9.57 -5.62
N GLY A 108 -6.20 -10.44 -6.57
CA GLY A 108 -5.93 -11.85 -6.29
C GLY A 108 -4.69 -12.03 -5.40
N GLY A 109 -3.64 -11.26 -5.66
CA GLY A 109 -2.39 -11.27 -4.90
C GLY A 109 -2.54 -10.86 -3.42
N TRP A 110 -3.54 -10.05 -3.08
CA TRP A 110 -3.81 -9.65 -1.69
C TRP A 110 -4.44 -10.76 -0.83
N THR A 111 -5.06 -11.75 -1.45
CA THR A 111 -5.85 -12.76 -0.73
C THR A 111 -5.02 -13.54 0.29
N ILE A 112 -3.88 -14.08 -0.11
CA ILE A 112 -3.02 -14.86 0.80
C ILE A 112 -2.40 -13.99 1.89
N PRO A 113 -1.77 -12.83 1.60
CA PRO A 113 -1.24 -11.95 2.65
C PRO A 113 -2.30 -11.50 3.66
N LEU A 114 -3.50 -11.16 3.21
CA LEU A 114 -4.55 -10.71 4.12
C LEU A 114 -5.13 -11.85 4.96
N LEU A 115 -5.34 -13.04 4.38
CA LEU A 115 -5.90 -14.18 5.11
C LEU A 115 -4.88 -14.87 6.02
N CYS A 116 -3.63 -15.05 5.56
CA CYS A 116 -2.63 -15.82 6.28
C CYS A 116 -1.77 -14.98 7.24
N TYR A 117 -1.68 -13.67 7.03
CA TYR A 117 -0.92 -12.77 7.88
C TYR A 117 -1.80 -11.68 8.51
N GLY A 118 -2.51 -10.89 7.69
CA GLY A 118 -3.27 -9.74 8.16
C GLY A 118 -4.37 -10.12 9.15
N LEU A 119 -5.25 -11.05 8.78
CA LEU A 119 -6.37 -11.48 9.63
C LEU A 119 -5.90 -12.14 10.94
N PRO A 120 -4.98 -13.11 10.95
CA PRO A 120 -4.44 -13.65 12.20
C PRO A 120 -3.80 -12.59 13.09
N LEU A 121 -3.07 -11.63 12.50
CA LEU A 121 -2.45 -10.53 13.24
C LEU A 121 -3.48 -9.63 13.92
N LEU A 122 -4.56 -9.26 13.23
CA LEU A 122 -5.64 -8.45 13.80
C LEU A 122 -6.40 -9.20 14.91
N LEU A 123 -6.62 -10.50 14.73
CA LEU A 123 -7.24 -11.35 15.75
C LEU A 123 -6.36 -11.47 17.01
N THR A 124 -5.05 -11.74 16.83
CA THR A 124 -4.11 -11.82 17.96
C THR A 124 -3.96 -10.49 18.68
N ALA A 125 -3.95 -9.35 17.96
CA ALA A 125 -3.94 -8.03 18.58
C ALA A 125 -5.17 -7.80 19.47
N SER A 126 -6.35 -8.22 19.01
CA SER A 126 -7.58 -8.15 19.82
C SER A 126 -7.49 -8.98 21.10
N LEU A 127 -6.91 -10.19 21.02
CA LEU A 127 -6.72 -11.08 22.18
C LEU A 127 -5.68 -10.54 23.18
N LEU A 128 -4.70 -9.78 22.69
CA LEU A 128 -3.66 -9.12 23.50
C LEU A 128 -4.13 -7.81 24.14
N GLY A 129 -5.40 -7.41 23.98
CA GLY A 129 -5.96 -6.20 24.54
C GLY A 129 -5.75 -4.92 23.70
N PHE A 130 -5.39 -5.08 22.42
CA PHE A 130 -5.23 -3.99 21.44
C PHE A 130 -6.24 -4.13 20.31
N PRO A 131 -7.55 -3.97 20.55
CA PRO A 131 -8.56 -4.21 19.52
C PRO A 131 -8.37 -3.21 18.36
N PRO A 132 -8.13 -3.69 17.12
CA PRO A 132 -7.90 -2.85 15.94
C PRO A 132 -9.23 -2.40 15.34
N VAL A 133 -10.08 -1.76 16.16
CA VAL A 133 -11.39 -1.27 15.75
C VAL A 133 -11.25 0.18 15.27
N PRO A 134 -11.70 0.50 14.05
CA PRO A 134 -11.67 1.89 13.58
C PRO A 134 -12.52 2.80 14.47
N VAL A 135 -11.93 3.89 14.94
CA VAL A 135 -12.64 4.92 15.74
C VAL A 135 -13.62 5.68 14.85
N SER A 136 -13.23 5.94 13.59
CA SER A 136 -14.07 6.66 12.63
C SER A 136 -14.60 5.72 11.54
N PRO A 137 -15.91 5.77 11.20
CA PRO A 137 -16.47 5.01 10.07
C PRO A 137 -15.90 5.46 8.72
N TRP A 138 -15.32 6.66 8.64
CA TRP A 138 -14.66 7.20 7.45
C TRP A 138 -13.36 6.47 7.09
N PHE A 139 -12.86 5.61 7.95
CA PHE A 139 -11.77 4.69 7.65
C PHE A 139 -12.02 3.89 6.36
N TRP A 140 -13.21 3.33 6.19
CA TRP A 140 -13.53 2.47 5.05
C TRP A 140 -13.54 3.21 3.70
N PRO A 141 -14.24 4.35 3.55
CA PRO A 141 -14.12 5.16 2.34
C PRO A 141 -12.69 5.63 2.06
N SER A 142 -11.97 6.05 3.10
CA SER A 142 -10.56 6.46 2.98
C SER A 142 -9.65 5.32 2.51
N LEU A 143 -9.86 4.11 3.00
CA LEU A 143 -9.11 2.92 2.54
C LEU A 143 -9.38 2.62 1.07
N LEU A 144 -10.62 2.77 0.59
CA LEU A 144 -10.94 2.61 -0.84
C LEU A 144 -10.27 3.68 -1.70
N LEU A 145 -10.24 4.93 -1.25
CA LEU A 145 -9.54 6.02 -1.92
C LEU A 145 -8.02 5.79 -1.91
N CYS A 146 -7.46 5.29 -0.81
CA CYS A 146 -6.06 4.88 -0.70
C CYS A 146 -5.71 3.81 -1.74
N ILE A 147 -6.50 2.75 -1.85
CA ILE A 147 -6.31 1.68 -2.83
C ILE A 147 -6.34 2.25 -4.25
N SER A 148 -7.33 3.08 -4.57
CA SER A 148 -7.44 3.73 -5.88
C SER A 148 -6.22 4.59 -6.19
N GLN A 149 -5.82 5.43 -5.26
CA GLN A 149 -4.65 6.30 -5.38
C GLN A 149 -3.35 5.50 -5.50
N GLY A 150 -3.23 4.41 -4.75
CA GLY A 150 -2.10 3.49 -4.80
C GLY A 150 -1.91 2.87 -6.18
N PHE A 151 -2.98 2.49 -6.87
CA PHE A 151 -2.91 2.06 -8.26
C PHE A 151 -2.37 3.16 -9.18
N ALA A 152 -2.84 4.41 -9.06
CA ALA A 152 -2.37 5.51 -9.88
C ALA A 152 -0.87 5.78 -9.66
N VAL A 153 -0.42 5.77 -8.40
CA VAL A 153 0.99 5.93 -8.04
C VAL A 153 1.84 4.79 -8.61
N ASP A 154 1.38 3.54 -8.47
CA ASP A 154 2.09 2.37 -8.99
C ASP A 154 2.27 2.41 -10.51
N TYR A 155 1.24 2.83 -11.25
CA TYR A 155 1.34 3.01 -12.70
C TYR A 155 2.32 4.12 -13.09
N LEU A 156 2.44 5.20 -12.30
CA LEU A 156 3.45 6.23 -12.52
C LEU A 156 4.87 5.68 -12.33
N PHE A 157 5.09 4.85 -11.30
CA PHE A 157 6.39 4.18 -11.11
C PHE A 157 6.70 3.18 -12.22
N ALA A 158 5.72 2.44 -12.72
CA ALA A 158 5.90 1.57 -13.89
C ALA A 158 6.28 2.37 -15.15
N CYS A 159 5.68 3.54 -15.38
CA CYS A 159 6.07 4.42 -16.47
C CYS A 159 7.47 5.03 -16.28
N LEU A 160 7.86 5.30 -15.03
CA LEU A 160 9.21 5.78 -14.69
C LEU A 160 10.26 4.71 -15.01
N LEU A 161 9.98 3.44 -14.72
CA LEU A 161 10.85 2.31 -15.04
C LEU A 161 11.25 2.30 -16.52
N ILE A 162 10.27 2.50 -17.43
CA ILE A 162 10.51 2.53 -18.87
C ILE A 162 11.42 3.69 -19.25
N ARG A 163 11.21 4.85 -18.64
CA ARG A 163 12.03 6.05 -18.90
C ARG A 163 13.46 5.93 -18.37
N MET A 164 13.65 5.14 -17.32
CA MET A 164 14.96 4.85 -16.73
C MET A 164 15.64 3.62 -17.37
N ASN A 165 15.32 3.30 -18.62
CA ASN A 165 15.94 2.18 -19.36
C ASN A 165 15.86 0.84 -18.61
N ASN A 166 14.71 0.58 -17.99
CA ASN A 166 14.39 -0.67 -17.30
C ASN A 166 15.29 -0.97 -16.07
N LEU A 167 15.75 0.07 -15.37
CA LEU A 167 16.48 -0.07 -14.11
C LEU A 167 15.52 -0.41 -12.96
N GLU A 168 15.01 -1.64 -12.96
CA GLU A 168 13.97 -2.11 -12.03
C GLU A 168 14.38 -1.93 -10.56
N TRP A 169 15.60 -2.35 -10.20
CA TRP A 169 16.09 -2.24 -8.83
C TRP A 169 16.14 -0.78 -8.34
N THR A 170 16.59 0.15 -9.18
CA THR A 170 16.67 1.58 -8.84
C THR A 170 15.28 2.17 -8.59
N VAL A 171 14.32 1.89 -9.48
CA VAL A 171 12.95 2.39 -9.36
C VAL A 171 12.28 1.82 -8.10
N HIS A 172 12.45 0.53 -7.82
CA HIS A 172 11.94 -0.09 -6.61
C HIS A 172 12.57 0.49 -5.34
N SER A 173 13.89 0.75 -5.35
CA SER A 173 14.59 1.35 -4.21
C SER A 173 14.11 2.77 -3.93
N ILE A 174 13.96 3.60 -4.97
CA ILE A 174 13.40 4.95 -4.86
C ILE A 174 11.98 4.88 -4.29
N ARG A 175 11.13 4.02 -4.85
CA ARG A 175 9.76 3.83 -4.38
C ARG A 175 9.72 3.42 -2.91
N ASN A 176 10.51 2.40 -2.53
CA ASN A 176 10.55 1.91 -1.16
C ASN A 176 10.97 3.00 -0.18
N ALA A 177 11.98 3.81 -0.51
CA ALA A 177 12.41 4.93 0.31
C ALA A 177 11.31 5.99 0.45
N LEU A 178 10.65 6.37 -0.65
CA LEU A 178 9.57 7.36 -0.64
C LEU A 178 8.36 6.85 0.15
N THR A 179 7.94 5.59 -0.06
CA THR A 179 6.79 5.04 0.67
C THR A 179 7.09 4.86 2.15
N ALA A 180 8.27 4.40 2.53
CA ALA A 180 8.64 4.23 3.93
C ALA A 180 8.63 5.56 4.71
N LEU A 181 9.08 6.65 4.09
CA LEU A 181 9.22 7.95 4.75
C LEU A 181 7.95 8.82 4.65
N LEU A 182 7.26 8.79 3.51
CA LEU A 182 6.27 9.82 3.17
C LEU A 182 4.82 9.34 3.27
N THR A 183 4.55 8.03 3.45
CA THR A 183 3.17 7.54 3.50
C THR A 183 2.54 7.54 4.89
N GLY A 184 3.35 7.72 5.95
CA GLY A 184 2.87 7.58 7.33
C GLY A 184 2.62 6.13 7.78
N GLY A 185 2.86 5.14 6.90
CA GLY A 185 2.62 3.74 7.22
C GLY A 185 3.62 3.14 8.20
N LEU A 186 4.85 3.62 8.21
CA LEU A 186 5.93 3.19 9.11
C LEU A 186 5.97 4.02 10.39
N ILE A 187 5.91 5.34 10.23
CA ILE A 187 5.93 6.33 11.33
C ILE A 187 4.68 7.20 11.19
N PRO A 188 3.79 7.22 12.20
CA PRO A 188 2.64 8.11 12.20
C PRO A 188 3.08 9.57 12.08
N PHE A 189 2.34 10.37 11.32
CA PHE A 189 2.67 11.79 11.13
C PHE A 189 2.64 12.59 12.43
N ALA A 190 1.78 12.19 13.37
CA ALA A 190 1.76 12.75 14.72
C ALA A 190 3.11 12.65 15.47
N ALA A 191 3.95 11.66 15.13
CA ALA A 191 5.26 11.48 15.75
C ALA A 191 6.39 12.26 15.05
N LEU A 192 6.11 12.99 13.95
CA LEU A 192 7.13 13.74 13.22
C LEU A 192 7.32 15.14 13.83
N PRO A 193 8.58 15.55 14.10
CA PRO A 193 8.89 16.85 14.71
C PRO A 193 8.70 18.00 13.70
N TRP A 194 8.73 19.24 14.23
CA TRP A 194 8.78 20.52 13.48
C TRP A 194 7.62 20.76 12.52
N GLY A 195 6.45 20.18 12.75
CA GLY A 195 5.28 20.35 11.88
C GLY A 195 5.39 19.63 10.53
N LEU A 196 6.42 18.82 10.31
CA LEU A 196 6.59 18.02 9.09
C LEU A 196 5.39 17.09 8.88
N GLY A 197 4.81 16.54 9.96
CA GLY A 197 3.64 15.70 9.91
C GLY A 197 2.45 16.36 9.20
N ALA A 198 2.14 17.61 9.57
CA ALA A 198 1.04 18.36 8.99
C ALA A 198 1.21 18.66 7.48
N MET A 199 2.46 18.86 7.03
CA MET A 199 2.77 19.04 5.60
C MET A 199 2.67 17.73 4.83
N LEU A 200 3.21 16.64 5.40
CA LEU A 200 3.23 15.34 4.74
C LEU A 200 1.85 14.69 4.69
N GLU A 201 1.03 14.88 5.72
CA GLU A 201 -0.32 14.35 5.83
C GLU A 201 -1.20 14.65 4.61
N LEU A 202 -1.06 15.84 4.03
CA LEU A 202 -1.82 16.27 2.85
C LEU A 202 -1.09 16.03 1.53
N SER A 203 0.14 15.50 1.58
CA SER A 203 0.90 15.20 0.36
C SER A 203 0.31 14.01 -0.41
N PRO A 204 0.64 13.85 -1.72
CA PRO A 204 0.11 12.75 -2.52
C PRO A 204 0.53 11.36 -2.00
N LEU A 205 1.67 11.25 -1.35
CA LEU A 205 2.10 9.98 -0.72
C LEU A 205 1.58 9.87 0.71
N GLY A 206 1.49 10.97 1.44
CA GLY A 206 1.01 10.98 2.82
C GLY A 206 -0.46 10.59 2.96
N THR A 207 -1.29 10.94 1.98
CA THR A 207 -2.70 10.55 1.96
C THR A 207 -2.92 9.06 1.60
N LEU A 208 -1.89 8.31 1.22
CA LEU A 208 -1.99 6.86 1.02
C LEU A 208 -2.27 6.15 2.36
N ALA A 209 -1.22 5.71 3.04
CA ALA A 209 -1.40 4.99 4.30
C ALA A 209 -1.78 5.91 5.48
N GLY A 210 -1.27 7.15 5.50
CA GLY A 210 -1.48 8.09 6.60
C GLY A 210 -2.94 8.47 6.82
N ALA A 211 -3.70 8.78 5.75
CA ALA A 211 -5.09 9.19 5.90
C ALA A 211 -6.00 8.09 6.49
N PRO A 212 -6.05 6.85 5.94
CA PRO A 212 -6.87 5.81 6.54
C PRO A 212 -6.41 5.45 7.96
N LEU A 213 -5.11 5.41 8.23
CA LEU A 213 -4.60 5.07 9.56
C LEU A 213 -4.87 6.17 10.60
N ALA A 214 -4.80 7.46 10.21
CA ALA A 214 -5.20 8.58 11.09
C ALA A 214 -6.70 8.54 11.41
N LEU A 215 -7.56 8.27 10.42
CA LEU A 215 -9.00 8.10 10.63
C LEU A 215 -9.33 6.87 11.49
N MET A 216 -8.54 5.80 11.35
CA MET A 216 -8.66 4.63 12.20
C MET A 216 -8.37 4.96 13.67
N SER A 217 -7.32 5.76 13.92
CA SER A 217 -6.91 6.17 15.26
C SER A 217 -7.77 7.30 15.85
N GLY A 218 -8.69 7.90 15.08
CA GLY A 218 -9.51 9.02 15.51
C GLY A 218 -8.80 10.37 15.57
N LEU A 219 -7.56 10.46 15.08
CA LEU A 219 -6.75 11.69 15.06
C LEU A 219 -6.93 12.53 13.80
N GLY A 220 -7.52 11.96 12.76
CA GLY A 220 -7.71 12.63 11.47
C GLY A 220 -9.06 13.31 11.34
N ASP A 221 -9.08 14.51 10.73
CA ASP A 221 -10.31 15.13 10.27
C ASP A 221 -10.78 14.46 8.96
N PRO A 222 -11.96 13.79 8.96
CA PRO A 222 -12.48 13.09 7.79
C PRO A 222 -12.66 13.98 6.56
N VAL A 223 -13.09 15.24 6.77
CA VAL A 223 -13.35 16.18 5.67
C VAL A 223 -12.04 16.61 5.03
N ARG A 224 -11.05 16.96 5.85
CA ARG A 224 -9.73 17.40 5.40
C ARG A 224 -8.99 16.26 4.68
N LEU A 225 -8.89 15.09 5.29
CA LEU A 225 -8.17 13.93 4.73
C LEU A 225 -8.90 13.34 3.52
N GLY A 226 -10.22 13.18 3.60
CA GLY A 226 -11.03 12.71 2.48
C GLY A 226 -10.99 13.66 1.29
N GLY A 227 -11.04 14.98 1.54
CA GLY A 227 -10.88 16.01 0.51
C GLY A 227 -9.52 15.95 -0.18
N ALA A 228 -8.44 15.80 0.59
CA ALA A 228 -7.09 15.63 0.05
C ALA A 228 -6.95 14.35 -0.77
N GLN A 229 -7.49 13.21 -0.30
CA GLN A 229 -7.50 11.96 -1.07
C GLN A 229 -8.28 12.07 -2.37
N LEU A 230 -9.45 12.71 -2.36
CA LEU A 230 -10.24 12.95 -3.58
C LEU A 230 -9.49 13.85 -4.56
N PHE A 231 -8.87 14.92 -4.08
CA PHE A 231 -8.04 15.81 -4.91
C PHE A 231 -6.88 15.05 -5.57
N TRP A 232 -6.15 14.25 -4.81
CA TRP A 232 -5.03 13.48 -5.35
C TRP A 232 -5.48 12.35 -6.28
N ASN A 233 -6.59 11.67 -6.00
CA ASN A 233 -7.16 10.72 -6.95
C ASN A 233 -7.55 11.41 -8.27
N ALA A 234 -8.21 12.57 -8.21
CA ALA A 234 -8.60 13.33 -9.41
C ALA A 234 -7.39 13.84 -10.22
N THR A 235 -6.25 14.08 -9.58
CA THR A 235 -5.03 14.57 -10.23
C THR A 235 -4.14 13.43 -10.71
N LEU A 236 -3.90 12.42 -9.89
CA LEU A 236 -2.95 11.34 -10.20
C LEU A 236 -3.48 10.38 -11.27
N TRP A 237 -4.78 10.10 -11.32
CA TRP A 237 -5.34 9.23 -12.36
C TRP A 237 -5.19 9.77 -13.78
N PRO A 238 -5.57 11.03 -14.11
CA PRO A 238 -5.29 11.60 -15.42
C PRO A 238 -3.80 11.59 -15.76
N LEU A 239 -2.94 11.92 -14.79
CA LEU A 239 -1.48 11.90 -14.97
C LEU A 239 -0.96 10.48 -15.26
N ALA A 240 -1.41 9.48 -14.52
CA ALA A 240 -1.03 8.09 -14.72
C ALA A 240 -1.48 7.56 -16.09
N LEU A 241 -2.73 7.86 -16.49
CA LEU A 241 -3.26 7.50 -17.80
C LEU A 241 -2.52 8.21 -18.94
N TRP A 242 -2.18 9.48 -18.78
CA TRP A 242 -1.38 10.21 -19.75
C TRP A 242 0.03 9.63 -19.86
N ALA A 243 0.72 9.43 -18.74
CA ALA A 243 2.06 8.84 -18.70
C ALA A 243 2.09 7.44 -19.33
N PHE A 244 1.07 6.62 -19.05
CA PHE A 244 0.94 5.29 -19.63
C PHE A 244 0.75 5.33 -21.14
N ARG A 245 -0.13 6.21 -21.66
CA ARG A 245 -0.31 6.42 -23.12
C ARG A 245 0.97 6.88 -23.79
N ALA A 246 1.66 7.87 -23.20
CA ALA A 246 2.93 8.39 -23.72
C ALA A 246 4.08 7.37 -23.69
N SER A 247 3.99 6.34 -22.82
CA SER A 247 5.01 5.30 -22.69
C SER A 247 4.67 4.03 -23.48
N ARG A 248 3.47 3.93 -24.05
CA ARG A 248 2.95 2.69 -24.68
C ARG A 248 3.85 2.16 -25.80
N GLU A 249 4.32 3.04 -26.68
CA GLU A 249 5.19 2.64 -27.81
C GLU A 249 6.51 2.05 -27.30
N ARG A 250 7.09 2.66 -26.27
CA ARG A 250 8.31 2.16 -25.64
C ARG A 250 8.06 0.83 -24.91
N MET A 251 6.90 0.65 -24.28
CA MET A 251 6.52 -0.64 -23.65
C MET A 251 6.52 -1.80 -24.64
N VAL A 252 6.05 -1.54 -25.86
CA VAL A 252 6.01 -2.56 -26.93
C VAL A 252 7.41 -2.84 -27.46
N SER A 253 8.28 -1.83 -27.58
CA SER A 253 9.64 -2.00 -28.11
C SER A 253 10.62 -2.66 -27.13
N TYR A 254 10.39 -2.55 -25.83
CA TYR A 254 11.24 -3.20 -24.83
C TYR A 254 10.92 -4.69 -24.59
N GLY A 255 9.74 -5.15 -24.97
CA GLY A 255 9.28 -6.54 -24.78
C GLY A 255 9.38 -7.41 -26.05
N GLY A 256 10.03 -6.93 -27.12
CA GLY A 256 10.21 -7.63 -28.39
C GLY A 256 11.65 -7.84 -28.76
#